data_b36c73812095164f2df3082e0a447c8d
#
_entry.id   b36c73812095164f2df3082e0a447c8d
#
_cell.length_a   1.000
_cell.length_b   1.000
_cell.length_c   1.000
_cell.angle_alpha   90.00
_cell.angle_beta   90.00
_cell.angle_gamma   90.00
#
_symmetry.space_group_name_H-M   'P 1'
#
loop_
_entity.id
_entity.type
_entity.pdbx_description
1 polymer ?
#
loop_
_entity_poly.entity_id
_entity_poly.type
_entity_poly.pdbx_seq_one_letter_code
_entity_poly.pdbx_strand_id
1 'polypeptide(L)'
;MTGSTGLLGSYLVRDLLLSGRRLALLVRRERKHSPRSRVEKFLSHWEDLLGIRLPRPVVLEGNLSEPLCGLDEASCNWIRRNCDQVLNNAASLTFRASDRDADPWLTNVTGTTNVLELAGKTGLKHLHHVSTAYTCGLRSGRILESELDVGQEFGNDYEKSKVESEGLVRSADHLQTVTIYRPSIIVGDSQTGYTSTYHGFFAALRLGHTLLTRVVKGSTNSPALMGLLGVDLQAQKNFVPVDWVASVIVDVMQTPNAHGKTFHLTHPAPLSMNTVGCLVQEAVNCFSQDASPDDPDLCDEQWFADNLRTQLDVYTSYYRNDPTFDQTNTLQFASHIPCPTLDTPTMLRMARLAIENDFGRQAAPKQKPVFDVETFFGPSLSLDPDGDALSLSDSTNSVDQPSRLGLEIAGAGGGQWTLYGCNDQLLAVVPGIDARAGSVCRLNTHTFQKLIARSIDIDAAFNAGSILVDTTPDNHSASPTRGTRILQEKLKALLHAAVLKNNTQANPAAWPPSEEAVMAGTIDGPAD
;
A
#
# COMPACT_ATOMS: atom_id res chain seq x y z
N MET A 1 13.86 2.59 -2.61
CA MET A 1 12.57 3.13 -3.11
C MET A 1 12.01 4.13 -2.11
N THR A 2 11.50 5.27 -2.58
CA THR A 2 10.77 6.27 -1.79
C THR A 2 9.26 6.16 -2.02
N GLY A 3 8.42 6.72 -1.13
CA GLY A 3 6.97 6.78 -1.33
C GLY A 3 6.23 5.43 -1.28
N SER A 4 6.81 4.42 -0.67
CA SER A 4 6.28 3.05 -0.61
C SER A 4 4.94 2.90 0.14
N THR A 5 4.64 3.83 1.05
CA THR A 5 3.42 3.79 1.88
C THR A 5 2.22 4.53 1.27
N GLY A 6 2.40 5.16 0.10
CA GLY A 6 1.33 5.76 -0.70
C GLY A 6 0.57 4.72 -1.53
N LEU A 7 -0.53 5.13 -2.18
CA LEU A 7 -1.35 4.25 -3.01
C LEU A 7 -0.51 3.53 -4.07
N LEU A 8 0.06 4.26 -5.03
CA LEU A 8 0.91 3.68 -6.08
C LEU A 8 2.12 2.93 -5.48
N GLY A 9 2.73 3.49 -4.43
CA GLY A 9 3.90 2.88 -3.79
C GLY A 9 3.64 1.50 -3.22
N SER A 10 2.46 1.26 -2.62
CA SER A 10 2.09 -0.04 -2.07
C SER A 10 1.90 -1.11 -3.16
N TYR A 11 1.35 -0.73 -4.33
CA TYR A 11 1.24 -1.59 -5.51
C TYR A 11 2.61 -1.92 -6.09
N LEU A 12 3.47 -0.91 -6.25
CA LEU A 12 4.85 -1.09 -6.73
C LEU A 12 5.65 -2.05 -5.83
N VAL A 13 5.52 -1.90 -4.51
CA VAL A 13 6.19 -2.83 -3.57
C VAL A 13 5.65 -4.24 -3.75
N ARG A 14 4.33 -4.44 -3.80
CA ARG A 14 3.69 -5.74 -4.05
C ARG A 14 4.25 -6.39 -5.31
N ASP A 15 4.19 -5.70 -6.43
CA ASP A 15 4.53 -6.27 -7.75
C ASP A 15 6.03 -6.53 -7.90
N LEU A 16 6.88 -5.65 -7.36
CA LEU A 16 8.32 -5.86 -7.33
C LEU A 16 8.71 -7.05 -6.44
N LEU A 17 8.07 -7.24 -5.28
CA LEU A 17 8.32 -8.41 -4.42
C LEU A 17 7.83 -9.70 -5.08
N LEU A 18 6.66 -9.69 -5.73
CA LEU A 18 6.13 -10.84 -6.48
C LEU A 18 7.03 -11.21 -7.66
N SER A 19 7.68 -10.24 -8.29
CA SER A 19 8.66 -10.48 -9.35
C SER A 19 10.04 -10.93 -8.85
N GLY A 20 10.19 -11.17 -7.54
CA GLY A 20 11.42 -11.66 -6.93
C GLY A 20 12.48 -10.57 -6.66
N ARG A 21 12.14 -9.29 -6.78
CA ARG A 21 13.06 -8.19 -6.47
C ARG A 21 13.20 -7.99 -4.97
N ARG A 22 14.43 -7.78 -4.52
CA ARG A 22 14.72 -7.36 -3.14
C ARG A 22 14.63 -5.85 -3.06
N LEU A 23 13.98 -5.34 -2.02
CA LEU A 23 13.69 -3.92 -1.87
C LEU A 23 14.29 -3.35 -0.58
N ALA A 24 14.80 -2.12 -0.67
CA ALA A 24 15.05 -1.23 0.45
C ALA A 24 14.07 -0.06 0.36
N LEU A 25 13.28 0.15 1.40
CA LEU A 25 12.24 1.19 1.46
C LEU A 25 12.69 2.30 2.41
N LEU A 26 12.79 3.53 1.89
CA LEU A 26 12.99 4.72 2.71
C LEU A 26 11.63 5.18 3.21
N VAL A 27 11.42 5.17 4.52
CA VAL A 27 10.13 5.45 5.14
C VAL A 27 10.29 6.41 6.30
N ARG A 28 9.49 7.48 6.29
CA ARG A 28 9.46 8.49 7.35
C ARG A 28 8.74 7.94 8.58
N ARG A 29 9.28 8.23 9.77
CA ARG A 29 8.58 8.01 11.04
C ARG A 29 7.38 8.92 11.15
N GLU A 30 6.29 8.42 11.66
CA GLU A 30 5.12 9.19 12.07
C GLU A 30 4.98 9.16 13.60
N ARG A 31 4.25 10.14 14.14
CA ARG A 31 4.10 10.29 15.59
C ARG A 31 3.64 9.02 16.31
N LYS A 32 2.75 8.24 15.65
CA LYS A 32 2.12 7.04 16.25
C LYS A 32 2.63 5.73 15.63
N HIS A 33 3.37 5.79 14.52
CA HIS A 33 3.75 4.61 13.76
C HIS A 33 5.21 4.64 13.37
N SER A 34 5.93 3.56 13.71
CA SER A 34 7.30 3.38 13.24
C SER A 34 7.30 3.09 11.72
N PRO A 35 8.43 3.35 11.03
CA PRO A 35 8.58 3.00 9.62
C PRO A 35 8.22 1.55 9.32
N ARG A 36 8.68 0.63 10.17
CA ARG A 36 8.41 -0.80 10.01
C ARG A 36 6.92 -1.12 10.18
N SER A 37 6.24 -0.57 11.19
CA SER A 37 4.80 -0.83 11.37
C SER A 37 3.95 -0.30 10.22
N ARG A 38 4.38 0.81 9.57
CA ARG A 38 3.72 1.34 8.38
C ARG A 38 3.87 0.40 7.18
N VAL A 39 5.05 -0.20 7.00
CA VAL A 39 5.32 -1.17 5.93
C VAL A 39 4.55 -2.46 6.19
N GLU A 40 4.60 -3.01 7.39
CA GLU A 40 3.86 -4.23 7.74
C GLU A 40 2.34 -4.06 7.54
N LYS A 41 1.79 -2.88 7.81
CA LYS A 41 0.36 -2.61 7.62
C LYS A 41 -0.10 -2.84 6.18
N PHE A 42 0.62 -2.31 5.19
CA PHE A 42 0.20 -2.51 3.79
C PHE A 42 0.63 -3.87 3.25
N LEU A 43 1.74 -4.45 3.71
CA LEU A 43 2.12 -5.82 3.34
C LEU A 43 1.08 -6.83 3.84
N SER A 44 0.61 -6.72 5.09
CA SER A 44 -0.45 -7.57 5.62
C SER A 44 -1.72 -7.49 4.78
N HIS A 45 -2.11 -6.27 4.35
CA HIS A 45 -3.26 -6.10 3.47
C HIS A 45 -3.09 -6.88 2.14
N TRP A 46 -1.91 -6.82 1.52
CA TRP A 46 -1.64 -7.58 0.29
C TRP A 46 -1.58 -9.08 0.54
N GLU A 47 -0.99 -9.51 1.65
CA GLU A 47 -0.91 -10.92 2.03
C GLU A 47 -2.28 -11.53 2.27
N ASP A 48 -3.18 -10.77 2.92
CA ASP A 48 -4.57 -11.19 3.13
C ASP A 48 -5.32 -11.34 1.81
N LEU A 49 -5.13 -10.40 0.87
CA LEU A 49 -5.76 -10.46 -0.45
C LEU A 49 -5.20 -11.57 -1.34
N LEU A 50 -3.89 -11.81 -1.28
CA LEU A 50 -3.20 -12.78 -2.14
C LEU A 50 -3.21 -14.20 -1.56
N GLY A 51 -3.50 -14.35 -0.27
CA GLY A 51 -3.41 -15.63 0.43
C GLY A 51 -1.99 -16.20 0.55
N ILE A 52 -0.95 -15.37 0.32
CA ILE A 52 0.47 -15.76 0.40
C ILE A 52 1.25 -14.77 1.26
N ARG A 53 2.44 -15.18 1.71
CA ARG A 53 3.39 -14.26 2.38
C ARG A 53 4.29 -13.60 1.35
N LEU A 54 4.54 -12.30 1.54
CA LEU A 54 5.48 -11.52 0.73
C LEU A 54 6.84 -11.44 1.43
N PRO A 55 7.96 -11.48 0.67
CA PRO A 55 9.29 -11.21 1.21
C PRO A 55 9.33 -9.86 1.93
N ARG A 56 10.09 -9.76 3.01
CA ARG A 56 10.20 -8.50 3.77
C ARG A 56 11.28 -7.61 3.19
N PRO A 57 10.92 -6.38 2.76
CA PRO A 57 11.90 -5.39 2.35
C PRO A 57 12.73 -4.90 3.54
N VAL A 58 13.94 -4.43 3.28
CA VAL A 58 14.71 -3.67 4.26
C VAL A 58 14.06 -2.30 4.45
N VAL A 59 13.79 -1.91 5.68
CA VAL A 59 13.17 -0.62 6.00
C VAL A 59 14.23 0.31 6.58
N LEU A 60 14.51 1.39 5.85
CA LEU A 60 15.40 2.46 6.26
C LEU A 60 14.55 3.63 6.77
N GLU A 61 14.79 4.06 8.00
CA GLU A 61 14.12 5.24 8.54
C GLU A 61 14.81 6.49 7.98
N GLY A 62 14.06 7.37 7.31
CA GLY A 62 14.58 8.60 6.74
C GLY A 62 13.48 9.58 6.37
N ASN A 63 13.89 10.80 6.05
CA ASN A 63 13.01 11.90 5.69
C ASN A 63 13.54 12.63 4.46
N LEU A 64 12.76 12.69 3.39
CA LEU A 64 13.16 13.33 2.12
C LEU A 64 13.50 14.82 2.27
N SER A 65 12.92 15.52 3.24
CA SER A 65 13.22 16.94 3.46
C SER A 65 14.57 17.20 4.14
N GLU A 66 15.29 16.15 4.53
CA GLU A 66 16.59 16.25 5.18
C GLU A 66 17.74 15.89 4.22
N PRO A 67 18.93 16.46 4.37
CA PRO A 67 20.10 16.11 3.56
C PRO A 67 20.34 14.59 3.57
N LEU A 68 20.72 14.03 2.41
CA LEU A 68 20.86 12.58 2.21
C LEU A 68 19.63 11.77 2.65
N CYS A 69 18.46 12.39 2.62
CA CYS A 69 17.18 11.82 3.10
C CYS A 69 17.21 11.45 4.59
N GLY A 70 18.00 12.11 5.43
CA GLY A 70 18.14 11.85 6.85
C GLY A 70 18.87 10.54 7.18
N LEU A 71 19.58 9.93 6.23
CA LEU A 71 20.31 8.69 6.43
C LEU A 71 21.72 8.92 6.98
N ASP A 72 22.12 8.08 7.93
CA ASP A 72 23.48 8.06 8.47
C ASP A 72 24.49 7.38 7.52
N GLU A 73 25.76 7.47 7.86
CA GLU A 73 26.84 6.90 7.04
C GLU A 73 26.76 5.37 6.96
N ALA A 74 26.28 4.70 8.00
CA ALA A 74 26.12 3.25 8.00
C ALA A 74 25.04 2.81 6.99
N SER A 75 23.90 3.50 6.97
CA SER A 75 22.83 3.28 6.00
C SER A 75 23.27 3.61 4.56
N CYS A 76 24.00 4.70 4.35
CA CYS A 76 24.58 5.04 3.04
C CYS A 76 25.55 3.96 2.54
N ASN A 77 26.41 3.44 3.41
CA ASN A 77 27.34 2.35 3.09
C ASN A 77 26.61 1.03 2.81
N TRP A 78 25.52 0.77 3.52
CA TRP A 78 24.68 -0.39 3.24
C TRP A 78 24.02 -0.28 1.86
N ILE A 79 23.44 0.90 1.52
CA ILE A 79 22.83 1.16 0.20
C ILE A 79 23.87 0.94 -0.91
N ARG A 80 25.08 1.51 -0.77
CA ARG A 80 26.17 1.38 -1.75
C ARG A 80 26.50 -0.09 -2.07
N ARG A 81 26.39 -0.98 -1.08
CA ARG A 81 26.75 -2.40 -1.25
C ARG A 81 25.59 -3.27 -1.73
N ASN A 82 24.36 -2.85 -1.50
CA ASN A 82 23.19 -3.73 -1.65
C ASN A 82 22.13 -3.24 -2.65
N CYS A 83 22.25 -1.99 -3.13
CA CYS A 83 21.30 -1.41 -4.07
C CYS A 83 21.98 -1.09 -5.41
N ASP A 84 21.26 -1.25 -6.50
CA ASP A 84 21.69 -0.99 -7.89
C ASP A 84 20.90 0.13 -8.56
N GLN A 85 19.66 0.40 -8.10
CA GLN A 85 18.74 1.37 -8.70
C GLN A 85 18.00 2.16 -7.61
N VAL A 86 17.52 3.34 -8.01
CA VAL A 86 16.60 4.15 -7.19
C VAL A 86 15.24 4.24 -7.89
N LEU A 87 14.16 3.97 -7.16
CA LEU A 87 12.80 4.32 -7.58
C LEU A 87 12.31 5.47 -6.69
N ASN A 88 12.27 6.69 -7.26
CA ASN A 88 11.77 7.88 -6.58
C ASN A 88 10.28 8.07 -6.91
N ASN A 89 9.41 7.59 -6.03
CA ASN A 89 7.96 7.63 -6.16
C ASN A 89 7.29 8.56 -5.12
N ALA A 90 8.04 9.09 -4.16
CA ALA A 90 7.46 9.99 -3.17
C ALA A 90 7.11 11.34 -3.81
N ALA A 91 5.92 11.84 -3.52
CA ALA A 91 5.48 13.17 -3.89
C ALA A 91 4.42 13.70 -2.91
N SER A 92 4.38 15.02 -2.75
CA SER A 92 3.26 15.72 -2.14
C SER A 92 2.30 16.18 -3.25
N LEU A 93 1.00 15.98 -3.03
CA LEU A 93 -0.09 16.41 -3.92
C LEU A 93 -0.71 17.75 -3.49
N THR A 94 0.02 18.56 -2.73
CA THR A 94 -0.44 19.89 -2.31
C THR A 94 -0.46 20.83 -3.51
N PHE A 95 -1.63 21.40 -3.83
CA PHE A 95 -1.81 22.26 -5.02
C PHE A 95 -1.43 23.71 -4.78
N ARG A 96 -1.50 24.19 -3.54
CA ARG A 96 -1.12 25.56 -3.16
C ARG A 96 -0.16 25.50 -1.98
N ALA A 97 1.02 26.07 -2.16
CA ALA A 97 2.01 26.21 -1.11
C ALA A 97 1.81 27.51 -0.34
N SER A 98 2.18 27.55 0.94
CA SER A 98 2.33 28.81 1.67
C SER A 98 3.57 29.57 1.22
N ASP A 99 4.65 28.83 0.95
CA ASP A 99 5.96 29.30 0.51
C ASP A 99 6.77 28.18 -0.13
N ARG A 100 8.03 28.47 -0.50
CA ARG A 100 8.94 27.51 -1.14
C ARG A 100 9.50 26.45 -0.17
N ASP A 101 9.41 26.68 1.14
CA ASP A 101 9.86 25.74 2.18
C ASP A 101 8.74 24.82 2.67
N ALA A 102 7.54 24.97 2.10
CA ALA A 102 6.39 24.12 2.36
C ALA A 102 6.11 23.16 1.18
N ASP A 103 5.23 22.16 1.43
CA ASP A 103 4.73 21.28 0.37
C ASP A 103 3.90 22.10 -0.66
N PRO A 104 4.03 21.77 -1.95
CA PRO A 104 4.68 20.60 -2.53
C PRO A 104 6.19 20.75 -2.77
N TRP A 105 6.78 21.95 -2.62
CA TRP A 105 8.17 22.24 -2.94
C TRP A 105 9.14 21.43 -2.08
N LEU A 106 8.86 21.37 -0.77
CA LEU A 106 9.69 20.67 0.19
C LEU A 106 9.84 19.18 -0.16
N THR A 107 8.74 18.50 -0.48
CA THR A 107 8.79 17.07 -0.82
C THR A 107 9.23 16.86 -2.27
N ASN A 108 8.68 17.62 -3.24
CA ASN A 108 8.87 17.31 -4.66
C ASN A 108 10.21 17.83 -5.19
N VAL A 109 10.67 19.00 -4.75
CA VAL A 109 11.91 19.60 -5.24
C VAL A 109 13.06 19.33 -4.30
N THR A 110 13.01 19.80 -3.04
CA THR A 110 14.07 19.57 -2.05
C THR A 110 14.25 18.08 -1.79
N GLY A 111 13.16 17.32 -1.65
CA GLY A 111 13.21 15.87 -1.49
C GLY A 111 13.85 15.17 -2.68
N THR A 112 13.59 15.59 -3.92
CA THR A 112 14.27 15.04 -5.10
C THR A 112 15.76 15.38 -5.12
N THR A 113 16.14 16.61 -4.75
CA THR A 113 17.56 17.00 -4.60
C THR A 113 18.27 16.08 -3.61
N ASN A 114 17.68 15.85 -2.44
CA ASN A 114 18.25 14.97 -1.41
C ASN A 114 18.38 13.50 -1.88
N VAL A 115 17.43 13.01 -2.71
CA VAL A 115 17.52 11.68 -3.34
C VAL A 115 18.69 11.63 -4.34
N LEU A 116 18.88 12.69 -5.14
CA LEU A 116 20.01 12.78 -6.08
C LEU A 116 21.36 12.84 -5.36
N GLU A 117 21.47 13.61 -4.27
CA GLU A 117 22.67 13.64 -3.41
C GLU A 117 22.96 12.26 -2.82
N LEU A 118 21.94 11.57 -2.32
CA LEU A 118 22.06 10.20 -1.82
C LEU A 118 22.54 9.25 -2.91
N ALA A 119 21.97 9.33 -4.13
CA ALA A 119 22.40 8.52 -5.26
C ALA A 119 23.87 8.78 -5.62
N GLY A 120 24.28 10.04 -5.67
CA GLY A 120 25.67 10.44 -5.91
C GLY A 120 26.62 9.89 -4.83
N LYS A 121 26.29 10.09 -3.55
CA LYS A 121 27.09 9.60 -2.41
C LYS A 121 27.21 8.07 -2.38
N THR A 122 26.15 7.37 -2.74
CA THR A 122 26.12 5.90 -2.71
C THR A 122 26.58 5.24 -4.03
N GLY A 123 26.81 6.04 -5.07
CA GLY A 123 27.30 5.56 -6.37
C GLY A 123 26.22 4.89 -7.22
N LEU A 124 24.94 5.07 -6.90
CA LEU A 124 23.82 4.57 -7.70
C LEU A 124 23.74 5.34 -9.02
N LYS A 125 23.57 4.62 -10.13
CA LYS A 125 23.65 5.14 -11.50
C LYS A 125 22.33 5.10 -12.27
N HIS A 126 21.34 4.36 -11.77
CA HIS A 126 20.07 4.14 -12.43
C HIS A 126 18.94 4.69 -11.57
N LEU A 127 18.20 5.64 -12.11
CA LEU A 127 17.09 6.28 -11.41
C LEU A 127 15.81 6.18 -12.22
N HIS A 128 14.76 5.68 -11.57
CA HIS A 128 13.39 5.69 -12.04
C HIS A 128 12.62 6.75 -11.25
N HIS A 129 12.01 7.71 -11.94
CA HIS A 129 11.32 8.85 -11.31
C HIS A 129 9.84 8.87 -11.71
N VAL A 130 8.97 8.83 -10.73
CA VAL A 130 7.54 9.00 -10.95
C VAL A 130 7.20 10.50 -10.93
N SER A 131 6.93 11.03 -12.12
CA SER A 131 6.49 12.39 -12.37
C SER A 131 4.95 12.43 -12.54
N THR A 132 4.44 13.25 -13.43
CA THR A 132 3.01 13.33 -13.80
C THR A 132 2.85 13.75 -15.26
N ALA A 133 1.79 13.33 -15.92
CA ALA A 133 1.41 13.81 -17.24
C ALA A 133 1.11 15.33 -17.23
N TYR A 134 0.71 15.85 -16.07
CA TYR A 134 0.38 17.28 -15.88
C TYR A 134 1.60 18.20 -15.77
N THR A 135 2.82 17.70 -16.04
CA THR A 135 3.96 18.57 -16.37
C THR A 135 3.69 19.43 -17.60
N CYS A 136 2.70 19.08 -18.41
CA CYS A 136 2.23 19.89 -19.53
C CYS A 136 1.63 21.26 -19.11
N GLY A 137 1.26 21.44 -17.84
CA GLY A 137 0.59 22.63 -17.34
C GLY A 137 -0.72 22.89 -18.09
N LEU A 138 -0.93 24.15 -18.49
CA LEU A 138 -2.16 24.63 -19.11
C LEU A 138 -2.18 24.46 -20.64
N ARG A 139 -1.26 23.71 -21.22
CA ARG A 139 -1.18 23.47 -22.67
C ARG A 139 -2.36 22.64 -23.17
N SER A 140 -2.67 22.85 -24.45
CA SER A 140 -3.63 22.07 -25.25
C SER A 140 -2.92 21.37 -26.41
N GLY A 141 -3.64 20.57 -27.16
CA GLY A 141 -3.11 19.82 -28.31
C GLY A 141 -2.38 18.54 -27.89
N ARG A 142 -1.36 18.13 -28.64
CA ARG A 142 -0.58 16.93 -28.37
C ARG A 142 0.66 17.26 -27.55
N ILE A 143 0.87 16.55 -26.46
CA ILE A 143 2.03 16.66 -25.56
C ILE A 143 2.93 15.45 -25.79
N LEU A 144 4.19 15.72 -26.15
CA LEU A 144 5.16 14.65 -26.43
C LEU A 144 5.84 14.14 -25.15
N GLU A 145 6.21 12.86 -25.11
CA GLU A 145 7.01 12.27 -24.02
C GLU A 145 8.38 12.94 -23.87
N SER A 146 8.93 13.50 -24.94
CA SER A 146 10.23 14.20 -24.95
C SER A 146 10.18 15.61 -24.33
N GLU A 147 9.01 16.25 -24.30
CA GLU A 147 8.85 17.62 -23.80
C GLU A 147 8.83 17.66 -22.27
N LEU A 148 9.33 18.75 -21.69
CA LEU A 148 9.21 19.04 -20.26
C LEU A 148 8.86 20.50 -20.04
N ASP A 149 9.84 21.39 -20.02
CA ASP A 149 9.65 22.84 -19.89
C ASP A 149 9.80 23.48 -21.27
N VAL A 150 8.70 23.98 -21.78
CA VAL A 150 8.61 24.70 -23.05
C VAL A 150 8.04 26.10 -22.85
N GLY A 151 8.08 26.63 -21.61
CA GLY A 151 7.55 27.93 -21.23
C GLY A 151 6.05 27.92 -20.96
N GLN A 152 5.46 26.79 -20.62
CA GLN A 152 4.04 26.68 -20.32
C GLN A 152 3.68 27.32 -18.97
N GLU A 153 2.44 27.81 -18.89
CA GLU A 153 1.81 28.18 -17.63
C GLU A 153 1.32 26.94 -16.86
N PHE A 154 1.22 27.06 -15.55
CA PHE A 154 0.80 25.98 -14.67
C PHE A 154 -0.50 26.33 -13.94
N GLY A 155 -1.34 25.33 -13.73
CA GLY A 155 -2.59 25.46 -12.99
C GLY A 155 -2.41 25.56 -11.47
N ASN A 156 -1.29 25.04 -10.95
CA ASN A 156 -1.00 24.98 -9.52
C ASN A 156 0.49 24.71 -9.23
N ASP A 157 0.86 24.84 -7.94
CA ASP A 157 2.24 24.62 -7.47
C ASP A 157 2.69 23.17 -7.60
N TYR A 158 1.77 22.19 -7.51
CA TYR A 158 2.10 20.78 -7.71
C TYR A 158 2.67 20.54 -9.11
N GLU A 159 1.97 20.97 -10.16
CA GLU A 159 2.42 20.80 -11.55
C GLU A 159 3.80 21.43 -11.77
N LYS A 160 3.97 22.67 -11.30
CA LYS A 160 5.24 23.40 -11.40
C LYS A 160 6.36 22.70 -10.64
N SER A 161 6.10 22.22 -9.41
CA SER A 161 7.08 21.48 -8.61
C SER A 161 7.51 20.17 -9.26
N LYS A 162 6.59 19.50 -9.98
CA LYS A 162 6.91 18.26 -10.71
C LYS A 162 7.77 18.53 -11.95
N VAL A 163 7.56 19.63 -12.66
CA VAL A 163 8.44 20.04 -13.76
C VAL A 163 9.84 20.35 -13.24
N GLU A 164 9.95 21.10 -12.15
CA GLU A 164 11.23 21.44 -11.54
C GLU A 164 11.97 20.19 -11.04
N SER A 165 11.28 19.29 -10.34
CA SER A 165 11.89 18.04 -9.87
C SER A 165 12.31 17.11 -11.01
N GLU A 166 11.53 17.02 -12.08
CA GLU A 166 11.91 16.23 -13.26
C GLU A 166 13.11 16.87 -13.98
N GLY A 167 13.18 18.20 -14.05
CA GLY A 167 14.34 18.94 -14.57
C GLY A 167 15.62 18.63 -13.80
N LEU A 168 15.57 18.62 -12.46
CA LEU A 168 16.70 18.23 -11.60
C LEU A 168 17.18 16.80 -11.90
N VAL A 169 16.23 15.86 -12.03
CA VAL A 169 16.57 14.47 -12.31
C VAL A 169 17.22 14.30 -13.69
N ARG A 170 16.72 15.02 -14.72
CA ARG A 170 17.28 14.98 -16.08
C ARG A 170 18.66 15.61 -16.20
N SER A 171 18.97 16.58 -15.35
CA SER A 171 20.25 17.29 -15.35
C SER A 171 21.31 16.67 -14.43
N ALA A 172 21.02 15.53 -13.80
CA ALA A 172 21.92 14.89 -12.85
C ALA A 172 23.03 14.08 -13.55
N ASP A 173 24.19 14.70 -13.80
CA ASP A 173 25.31 14.16 -14.60
C ASP A 173 25.94 12.89 -14.01
N HIS A 174 25.76 12.64 -12.71
CA HIS A 174 26.28 11.44 -12.06
C HIS A 174 25.45 10.18 -12.33
N LEU A 175 24.24 10.32 -12.91
CA LEU A 175 23.38 9.21 -13.30
C LEU A 175 23.68 8.75 -14.73
N GLN A 176 23.70 7.44 -14.94
CA GLN A 176 23.85 6.85 -16.28
C GLN A 176 22.51 6.75 -17.02
N THR A 177 21.44 6.42 -16.29
CA THR A 177 20.10 6.36 -16.86
C THR A 177 19.08 6.99 -15.92
N VAL A 178 18.19 7.78 -16.53
CA VAL A 178 17.04 8.39 -15.88
C VAL A 178 15.80 7.99 -16.66
N THR A 179 14.94 7.19 -16.04
CA THR A 179 13.66 6.74 -16.62
C THR A 179 12.51 7.46 -15.93
N ILE A 180 11.64 8.11 -16.70
CA ILE A 180 10.58 8.96 -16.20
C ILE A 180 9.22 8.32 -16.47
N TYR A 181 8.35 8.29 -15.47
CA TYR A 181 6.97 7.85 -15.60
C TYR A 181 6.03 9.01 -15.32
N ARG A 182 5.13 9.28 -16.23
CA ARG A 182 4.17 10.39 -16.17
C ARG A 182 2.73 9.84 -16.17
N PRO A 183 2.24 9.33 -15.04
CA PRO A 183 0.84 8.94 -14.94
C PRO A 183 -0.07 10.17 -15.02
N SER A 184 -1.27 10.00 -15.61
CA SER A 184 -2.37 10.94 -15.47
C SER A 184 -3.04 10.82 -14.09
N ILE A 185 -4.32 11.16 -13.93
CA ILE A 185 -5.02 11.08 -12.65
C ILE A 185 -5.20 9.61 -12.28
N ILE A 186 -4.44 9.15 -11.29
CA ILE A 186 -4.55 7.78 -10.79
C ILE A 186 -5.85 7.63 -10.01
N VAL A 187 -6.64 6.63 -10.38
CA VAL A 187 -7.85 6.19 -9.67
C VAL A 187 -7.60 4.87 -8.94
N GLY A 188 -8.65 4.22 -8.45
CA GLY A 188 -8.56 2.95 -7.75
C GLY A 188 -8.11 1.79 -8.64
N ASP A 189 -8.02 0.63 -8.04
CA ASP A 189 -7.71 -0.65 -8.69
C ASP A 189 -8.86 -1.07 -9.61
N SER A 190 -8.55 -1.44 -10.85
CA SER A 190 -9.55 -1.77 -11.87
C SER A 190 -10.37 -3.02 -11.54
N GLN A 191 -9.80 -3.96 -10.79
CA GLN A 191 -10.43 -5.24 -10.45
C GLN A 191 -11.21 -5.18 -9.14
N THR A 192 -10.60 -4.57 -8.11
CA THR A 192 -11.16 -4.55 -6.76
C THR A 192 -11.88 -3.25 -6.41
N GLY A 193 -11.59 -2.16 -7.11
CA GLY A 193 -12.03 -0.82 -6.77
C GLY A 193 -11.24 -0.17 -5.62
N TYR A 194 -10.26 -0.86 -5.05
CA TYR A 194 -9.51 -0.40 -3.88
C TYR A 194 -8.74 0.90 -4.14
N THR A 195 -8.83 1.80 -3.19
CA THR A 195 -7.99 3.00 -3.09
C THR A 195 -7.71 3.32 -1.63
N SER A 196 -6.54 3.90 -1.36
CA SER A 196 -6.19 4.46 -0.06
C SER A 196 -6.13 5.99 -0.08
N THR A 197 -6.45 6.61 -1.24
CA THR A 197 -6.42 8.07 -1.43
C THR A 197 -7.66 8.52 -2.19
N TYR A 198 -8.21 9.68 -1.81
CA TYR A 198 -9.49 10.15 -2.32
C TYR A 198 -9.35 11.50 -3.04
N HIS A 199 -8.40 11.56 -3.99
CA HIS A 199 -8.16 12.70 -4.87
C HIS A 199 -8.82 12.50 -6.25
N GLY A 200 -8.76 13.52 -7.12
CA GLY A 200 -9.26 13.44 -8.49
C GLY A 200 -10.74 13.03 -8.56
N PHE A 201 -11.04 11.90 -9.20
CA PHE A 201 -12.39 11.35 -9.31
C PHE A 201 -13.09 11.20 -7.94
N PHE A 202 -12.38 10.72 -6.95
CA PHE A 202 -12.96 10.51 -5.60
C PHE A 202 -13.29 11.83 -4.88
N ALA A 203 -12.58 12.91 -5.18
CA ALA A 203 -12.94 14.24 -4.67
C ALA A 203 -14.25 14.73 -5.29
N ALA A 204 -14.43 14.55 -6.59
CA ALA A 204 -15.69 14.87 -7.29
C ALA A 204 -16.85 13.98 -6.79
N LEU A 205 -16.59 12.68 -6.59
CA LEU A 205 -17.56 11.75 -6.03
C LEU A 205 -17.99 12.15 -4.60
N ARG A 206 -17.04 12.47 -3.73
CA ARG A 206 -17.32 12.91 -2.35
C ARG A 206 -18.15 14.18 -2.31
N LEU A 207 -17.80 15.13 -3.19
CA LEU A 207 -18.55 16.37 -3.32
C LEU A 207 -19.98 16.09 -3.80
N GLY A 208 -20.15 15.35 -4.89
CA GLY A 208 -21.46 14.97 -5.41
C GLY A 208 -22.29 14.19 -4.40
N HIS A 209 -21.67 13.23 -3.70
CA HIS A 209 -22.31 12.48 -2.61
C HIS A 209 -22.82 13.43 -1.52
N THR A 210 -21.99 14.36 -1.02
CA THR A 210 -22.41 15.31 0.02
C THR A 210 -23.54 16.22 -0.45
N LEU A 211 -23.46 16.73 -1.69
CA LEU A 211 -24.49 17.60 -2.27
C LEU A 211 -25.82 16.86 -2.43
N LEU A 212 -25.81 15.68 -3.02
CA LEU A 212 -27.02 14.93 -3.34
C LEU A 212 -27.69 14.31 -2.11
N THR A 213 -26.92 13.98 -1.06
CA THR A 213 -27.47 13.38 0.15
C THR A 213 -27.88 14.41 1.22
N ARG A 214 -27.16 15.54 1.32
CA ARG A 214 -27.32 16.48 2.46
C ARG A 214 -27.96 17.82 2.07
N VAL A 215 -27.76 18.30 0.83
CA VAL A 215 -28.15 19.68 0.46
C VAL A 215 -29.35 19.69 -0.47
N VAL A 216 -29.41 18.86 -1.48
CA VAL A 216 -30.43 18.90 -2.51
C VAL A 216 -31.47 17.80 -2.25
N LYS A 217 -32.58 18.16 -1.59
CA LYS A 217 -33.73 17.28 -1.48
C LYS A 217 -34.56 17.36 -2.78
N GLY A 218 -34.33 16.45 -3.70
CA GLY A 218 -35.14 16.37 -4.93
C GLY A 218 -34.33 15.98 -6.18
N SER A 219 -34.96 15.94 -7.34
CA SER A 219 -34.46 15.36 -8.59
C SER A 219 -33.41 16.19 -9.35
N THR A 220 -32.47 16.80 -8.64
CA THR A 220 -31.35 17.52 -9.30
C THR A 220 -30.33 16.49 -9.75
N ASN A 221 -30.01 16.45 -11.05
CA ASN A 221 -29.02 15.53 -11.56
C ASN A 221 -27.60 16.11 -11.40
N SER A 222 -26.62 15.25 -11.12
CA SER A 222 -25.23 15.62 -10.87
C SER A 222 -24.58 16.37 -12.05
N PRO A 223 -24.78 16.00 -13.34
CA PRO A 223 -24.29 16.78 -14.46
C PRO A 223 -24.81 18.23 -14.49
N ALA A 224 -26.10 18.44 -14.23
CA ALA A 224 -26.67 19.79 -14.20
C ALA A 224 -26.04 20.63 -13.08
N LEU A 225 -25.84 20.00 -11.91
CA LEU A 225 -25.16 20.65 -10.79
C LEU A 225 -23.71 21.02 -11.13
N MET A 226 -22.96 20.13 -11.78
CA MET A 226 -21.60 20.40 -12.26
C MET A 226 -21.57 21.57 -13.23
N GLY A 227 -22.53 21.65 -14.15
CA GLY A 227 -22.69 22.78 -15.09
C GLY A 227 -22.95 24.11 -14.36
N LEU A 228 -23.79 24.12 -13.32
CA LEU A 228 -24.04 25.30 -12.48
C LEU A 228 -22.77 25.75 -11.71
N LEU A 229 -21.87 24.83 -11.40
CA LEU A 229 -20.57 25.10 -10.78
C LEU A 229 -19.50 25.54 -11.80
N GLY A 230 -19.87 25.72 -13.08
CA GLY A 230 -18.97 26.18 -14.12
C GLY A 230 -18.05 25.12 -14.72
N VAL A 231 -18.35 23.84 -14.47
CA VAL A 231 -17.61 22.72 -15.07
C VAL A 231 -18.05 22.55 -16.54
N ASP A 232 -17.10 22.55 -17.46
CA ASP A 232 -17.36 22.19 -18.86
C ASP A 232 -17.64 20.68 -18.95
N LEU A 233 -18.91 20.31 -19.16
CA LEU A 233 -19.35 18.92 -19.24
C LEU A 233 -18.74 18.15 -20.42
N GLN A 234 -18.27 18.84 -21.45
CA GLN A 234 -17.62 18.23 -22.62
C GLN A 234 -16.12 18.05 -22.40
N ALA A 235 -15.54 18.69 -21.37
CA ALA A 235 -14.13 18.54 -21.06
C ALA A 235 -13.78 17.06 -20.80
N GLN A 236 -12.70 16.61 -21.44
CA GLN A 236 -12.19 15.24 -21.29
C GLN A 236 -11.15 15.20 -20.17
N LYS A 237 -11.26 14.21 -19.29
CA LYS A 237 -10.30 13.96 -18.21
C LYS A 237 -9.67 12.59 -18.32
N ASN A 238 -8.36 12.58 -18.17
CA ASN A 238 -7.58 11.36 -18.29
C ASN A 238 -7.39 10.71 -16.91
N PHE A 239 -8.06 9.59 -16.70
CA PHE A 239 -7.94 8.77 -15.50
C PHE A 239 -7.25 7.44 -15.83
N VAL A 240 -6.44 6.92 -14.91
CA VAL A 240 -5.76 5.63 -15.06
C VAL A 240 -5.87 4.77 -13.81
N PRO A 241 -6.08 3.46 -13.94
CA PRO A 241 -6.11 2.55 -12.80
C PRO A 241 -4.72 2.40 -12.17
N VAL A 242 -4.65 2.37 -10.83
CA VAL A 242 -3.38 2.25 -10.08
C VAL A 242 -2.65 0.94 -10.37
N ASP A 243 -3.38 -0.16 -10.51
CA ASP A 243 -2.85 -1.49 -10.82
C ASP A 243 -2.15 -1.54 -12.18
N TRP A 244 -2.73 -0.90 -13.20
CA TRP A 244 -2.10 -0.79 -14.52
C TRP A 244 -0.83 0.07 -14.49
N VAL A 245 -0.89 1.24 -13.83
CA VAL A 245 0.27 2.13 -13.69
C VAL A 245 1.43 1.39 -13.01
N ALA A 246 1.15 0.67 -11.92
CA ALA A 246 2.15 -0.11 -11.20
C ALA A 246 2.74 -1.22 -12.09
N SER A 247 1.90 -1.98 -12.78
CA SER A 247 2.32 -3.07 -13.67
C SER A 247 3.25 -2.56 -14.77
N VAL A 248 2.91 -1.44 -15.44
CA VAL A 248 3.76 -0.86 -16.49
C VAL A 248 5.09 -0.37 -15.93
N ILE A 249 5.10 0.30 -14.77
CA ILE A 249 6.34 0.77 -14.14
C ILE A 249 7.25 -0.43 -13.82
N VAL A 250 6.70 -1.48 -13.23
CA VAL A 250 7.46 -2.70 -12.86
C VAL A 250 8.02 -3.41 -14.09
N ASP A 251 7.24 -3.52 -15.15
CA ASP A 251 7.67 -4.12 -16.41
C ASP A 251 8.82 -3.33 -17.07
N VAL A 252 8.68 -2.00 -17.16
CA VAL A 252 9.73 -1.11 -17.68
C VAL A 252 11.00 -1.19 -16.84
N MET A 253 10.89 -1.25 -15.50
CA MET A 253 12.04 -1.43 -14.60
C MET A 253 12.78 -2.75 -14.85
N GLN A 254 12.12 -3.76 -15.36
CA GLN A 254 12.69 -5.07 -15.69
C GLN A 254 13.20 -5.16 -17.14
N THR A 255 12.94 -4.14 -17.95
CA THR A 255 13.27 -4.09 -19.38
C THR A 255 14.42 -3.10 -19.64
N PRO A 256 15.71 -3.51 -19.64
CA PRO A 256 16.85 -2.58 -19.74
C PRO A 256 16.80 -1.65 -20.96
N ASN A 257 16.30 -2.15 -22.10
CA ASN A 257 16.18 -1.36 -23.33
C ASN A 257 15.13 -0.24 -23.26
N ALA A 258 14.27 -0.27 -22.26
CA ALA A 258 13.29 0.77 -21.97
C ALA A 258 13.84 1.90 -21.07
N HIS A 259 15.00 1.66 -20.44
CA HIS A 259 15.60 2.64 -19.53
C HIS A 259 16.07 3.89 -20.27
N GLY A 260 16.12 5.02 -19.57
CA GLY A 260 16.53 6.31 -20.14
C GLY A 260 15.45 7.03 -20.94
N LYS A 261 14.20 6.52 -20.95
CA LYS A 261 13.06 7.09 -21.67
C LYS A 261 12.03 7.69 -20.74
N THR A 262 11.12 8.49 -21.32
CA THR A 262 9.94 9.01 -20.62
C THR A 262 8.69 8.30 -21.12
N PHE A 263 7.80 7.96 -20.21
CA PHE A 263 6.58 7.19 -20.47
C PHE A 263 5.36 7.98 -19.98
N HIS A 264 4.45 8.36 -20.88
CA HIS A 264 3.14 8.83 -20.50
C HIS A 264 2.24 7.63 -20.18
N LEU A 265 1.92 7.47 -18.89
CA LEU A 265 1.01 6.42 -18.43
C LEU A 265 -0.40 7.01 -18.36
N THR A 266 -1.02 7.15 -19.52
CA THR A 266 -2.31 7.82 -19.70
C THR A 266 -3.29 6.88 -20.37
N HIS A 267 -4.59 7.06 -20.10
CA HIS A 267 -5.63 6.22 -20.66
C HIS A 267 -5.88 6.60 -22.13
N PRO A 268 -6.00 5.65 -23.06
CA PRO A 268 -6.25 5.93 -24.48
C PRO A 268 -7.60 6.58 -24.75
N ALA A 269 -8.59 6.38 -23.86
CA ALA A 269 -9.94 6.93 -23.95
C ALA A 269 -10.28 7.73 -22.68
N PRO A 270 -10.04 9.04 -22.65
CA PRO A 270 -10.39 9.88 -21.51
C PRO A 270 -11.92 9.96 -21.32
N LEU A 271 -12.37 10.23 -20.09
CA LEU A 271 -13.78 10.35 -19.75
C LEU A 271 -14.25 11.80 -19.83
N SER A 272 -15.44 12.05 -20.41
CA SER A 272 -16.05 13.38 -20.36
C SER A 272 -16.52 13.72 -18.93
N MET A 273 -16.50 14.99 -18.55
CA MET A 273 -17.04 15.43 -17.26
C MET A 273 -18.54 15.14 -17.14
N ASN A 274 -19.26 15.09 -18.24
CA ASN A 274 -20.66 14.62 -18.27
C ASN A 274 -20.75 13.15 -17.84
N THR A 275 -19.89 12.28 -18.37
CA THR A 275 -19.82 10.88 -17.96
C THR A 275 -19.48 10.74 -16.48
N VAL A 276 -18.52 11.52 -16.00
CA VAL A 276 -18.15 11.56 -14.57
C VAL A 276 -19.35 11.98 -13.72
N GLY A 277 -20.11 13.01 -14.14
CA GLY A 277 -21.32 13.46 -13.46
C GLY A 277 -22.41 12.36 -13.39
N CYS A 278 -22.65 11.66 -14.51
CA CYS A 278 -23.59 10.54 -14.55
C CYS A 278 -23.14 9.39 -13.60
N LEU A 279 -21.86 9.04 -13.60
CA LEU A 279 -21.30 8.03 -12.70
C LEU A 279 -21.43 8.41 -11.22
N VAL A 280 -21.21 9.68 -10.89
CA VAL A 280 -21.40 10.18 -9.51
C VAL A 280 -22.87 10.06 -9.11
N GLN A 281 -23.79 10.46 -9.98
CA GLN A 281 -25.23 10.33 -9.72
C GLN A 281 -25.65 8.88 -9.50
N GLU A 282 -25.23 7.99 -10.39
CA GLU A 282 -25.53 6.56 -10.31
C GLU A 282 -24.94 5.92 -9.04
N ALA A 283 -23.69 6.26 -8.70
CA ALA A 283 -23.05 5.76 -7.49
C ALA A 283 -23.79 6.21 -6.21
N VAL A 284 -24.23 7.48 -6.16
CA VAL A 284 -25.01 7.99 -5.02
C VAL A 284 -26.34 7.25 -4.93
N ASN A 285 -27.05 7.10 -6.05
CA ASN A 285 -28.34 6.39 -6.06
C ASN A 285 -28.23 4.92 -5.63
N CYS A 286 -27.13 4.24 -6.01
CA CYS A 286 -26.95 2.82 -5.73
C CYS A 286 -26.38 2.53 -4.33
N PHE A 287 -25.53 3.41 -3.79
CA PHE A 287 -24.70 3.06 -2.64
C PHE A 287 -24.87 3.98 -1.43
N SER A 288 -25.58 5.12 -1.56
CA SER A 288 -25.88 5.96 -0.41
C SER A 288 -27.10 5.39 0.34
N GLN A 289 -26.98 5.30 1.66
CA GLN A 289 -28.15 5.05 2.51
C GLN A 289 -28.96 6.33 2.54
N ASP A 290 -30.30 6.22 2.60
CA ASP A 290 -31.18 7.37 2.77
C ASP A 290 -30.75 8.14 4.01
N ALA A 291 -30.36 9.41 3.83
CA ALA A 291 -30.05 10.28 4.97
C ALA A 291 -31.32 10.45 5.80
N SER A 292 -31.23 10.16 7.10
CA SER A 292 -32.32 10.41 8.02
C SER A 292 -32.68 11.89 7.99
N PRO A 293 -33.98 12.26 7.92
CA PRO A 293 -34.39 13.67 7.98
C PRO A 293 -33.98 14.41 9.26
N ASP A 294 -33.62 13.65 10.28
CA ASP A 294 -33.28 14.14 11.63
C ASP A 294 -31.76 14.19 11.88
N ASP A 295 -30.90 14.13 10.85
CA ASP A 295 -29.45 14.25 11.01
C ASP A 295 -29.10 15.70 11.46
N PRO A 296 -28.61 15.91 12.71
CA PRO A 296 -28.29 17.23 13.23
C PRO A 296 -27.11 17.92 12.54
N ASP A 297 -26.37 17.20 11.67
CA ASP A 297 -25.26 17.72 10.85
C ASP A 297 -25.71 18.30 9.50
N LEU A 298 -27.00 18.62 9.33
CA LEU A 298 -27.48 19.43 8.21
C LEU A 298 -26.85 20.83 8.32
N CYS A 299 -25.75 21.03 7.61
CA CYS A 299 -25.00 22.28 7.59
C CYS A 299 -25.85 23.44 7.07
N ASP A 300 -25.66 24.64 7.65
CA ASP A 300 -26.12 25.89 7.11
C ASP A 300 -25.71 26.00 5.63
N GLU A 301 -26.66 26.26 4.74
CA GLU A 301 -26.45 26.38 3.28
C GLU A 301 -25.35 27.37 2.93
N GLN A 302 -25.19 28.44 3.70
CA GLN A 302 -24.17 29.47 3.50
C GLN A 302 -22.77 28.94 3.85
N TRP A 303 -22.60 28.31 5.01
CA TRP A 303 -21.33 27.68 5.41
C TRP A 303 -20.91 26.62 4.39
N PHE A 304 -21.88 25.84 3.89
CA PHE A 304 -21.63 24.81 2.89
C PHE A 304 -21.20 25.41 1.55
N ALA A 305 -21.87 26.48 1.07
CA ALA A 305 -21.51 27.16 -0.18
C ALA A 305 -20.11 27.75 -0.13
N ASP A 306 -19.70 28.33 0.98
CA ASP A 306 -18.38 28.94 1.16
C ASP A 306 -17.27 27.88 1.25
N ASN A 307 -17.49 26.77 1.96
CA ASN A 307 -16.56 25.63 1.99
C ASN A 307 -16.48 24.94 0.61
N LEU A 308 -17.59 24.82 -0.09
CA LEU A 308 -17.67 24.28 -1.43
C LEU A 308 -16.83 25.11 -2.41
N ARG A 309 -17.00 26.42 -2.41
CA ARG A 309 -16.19 27.33 -3.26
C ARG A 309 -14.70 27.17 -2.99
N THR A 310 -14.29 27.14 -1.72
CA THR A 310 -12.89 26.98 -1.34
C THR A 310 -12.31 25.63 -1.80
N GLN A 311 -13.08 24.56 -1.73
CA GLN A 311 -12.66 23.23 -2.22
C GLN A 311 -12.67 23.17 -3.76
N LEU A 312 -13.62 23.80 -4.42
CA LEU A 312 -13.71 23.86 -5.88
C LEU A 312 -12.61 24.73 -6.50
N ASP A 313 -12.24 25.84 -5.86
CA ASP A 313 -11.16 26.72 -6.32
C ASP A 313 -9.82 26.01 -6.48
N VAL A 314 -9.54 25.02 -5.65
CA VAL A 314 -8.31 24.21 -5.73
C VAL A 314 -8.30 23.34 -7.00
N TYR A 315 -9.49 22.94 -7.49
CA TYR A 315 -9.64 22.08 -8.66
C TYR A 315 -10.05 22.82 -9.95
N THR A 316 -10.19 24.15 -9.93
CA THR A 316 -10.63 24.94 -11.09
C THR A 316 -9.71 24.75 -12.31
N SER A 317 -8.40 24.59 -12.10
CA SER A 317 -7.46 24.28 -13.17
C SER A 317 -7.72 22.94 -13.86
N TYR A 318 -8.43 22.02 -13.20
CA TYR A 318 -8.79 20.69 -13.72
C TYR A 318 -10.17 20.63 -14.39
N TYR A 319 -10.94 21.73 -14.42
CA TYR A 319 -12.26 21.75 -15.08
C TYR A 319 -12.17 21.93 -16.60
N ARG A 320 -10.98 22.11 -17.13
CA ARG A 320 -10.72 22.23 -18.56
C ARG A 320 -10.42 20.88 -19.20
N ASN A 321 -10.44 20.87 -20.52
CA ASN A 321 -10.07 19.72 -21.33
C ASN A 321 -8.60 19.34 -21.13
N ASP A 322 -8.32 18.05 -20.93
CA ASP A 322 -6.94 17.56 -20.94
C ASP A 322 -6.39 17.54 -22.36
N PRO A 323 -5.08 17.72 -22.55
CA PRO A 323 -4.44 17.55 -23.85
C PRO A 323 -4.40 16.08 -24.25
N THR A 324 -4.08 15.82 -25.51
CA THR A 324 -3.75 14.47 -25.98
C THR A 324 -2.31 14.14 -25.62
N PHE A 325 -2.09 13.07 -24.88
CA PHE A 325 -0.76 12.64 -24.49
C PHE A 325 -0.17 11.65 -25.51
N ASP A 326 1.04 11.92 -25.97
CA ASP A 326 1.82 10.97 -26.75
C ASP A 326 2.19 9.75 -25.90
N GLN A 327 2.02 8.55 -26.45
CA GLN A 327 2.30 7.28 -25.75
C GLN A 327 3.27 6.40 -26.57
N THR A 328 4.10 7.02 -27.41
CA THR A 328 4.97 6.29 -28.32
C THR A 328 5.88 5.30 -27.57
N ASN A 329 6.57 5.74 -26.52
CA ASN A 329 7.41 4.84 -25.73
C ASN A 329 6.58 3.83 -24.92
N THR A 330 5.46 4.26 -24.35
CA THR A 330 4.57 3.36 -23.58
C THR A 330 4.05 2.24 -24.46
N LEU A 331 3.59 2.54 -25.67
CA LEU A 331 3.12 1.53 -26.62
C LEU A 331 4.25 0.66 -27.18
N GLN A 332 5.45 1.21 -27.36
CA GLN A 332 6.60 0.46 -27.83
C GLN A 332 7.06 -0.60 -26.83
N PHE A 333 7.06 -0.30 -25.53
CA PHE A 333 7.67 -1.17 -24.51
C PHE A 333 6.65 -1.91 -23.64
N ALA A 334 5.44 -1.40 -23.50
CA ALA A 334 4.42 -1.96 -22.60
C ALA A 334 3.06 -2.23 -23.25
N SER A 335 3.00 -2.35 -24.61
CA SER A 335 1.75 -2.66 -25.32
C SER A 335 1.15 -4.03 -24.97
N HIS A 336 1.93 -4.93 -24.43
CA HIS A 336 1.49 -6.24 -23.94
C HIS A 336 0.73 -6.15 -22.59
N ILE A 337 0.73 -4.97 -21.95
CA ILE A 337 -0.05 -4.66 -20.75
C ILE A 337 -1.11 -3.62 -21.13
N PRO A 338 -2.25 -4.02 -21.70
CA PRO A 338 -3.28 -3.09 -22.13
C PRO A 338 -3.89 -2.35 -20.93
N CYS A 339 -4.13 -1.03 -21.09
CA CYS A 339 -4.81 -0.26 -20.06
C CYS A 339 -6.27 -0.74 -19.91
N PRO A 340 -6.72 -1.13 -18.70
CA PRO A 340 -8.10 -1.54 -18.47
C PRO A 340 -9.08 -0.43 -18.80
N THR A 341 -10.22 -0.79 -19.40
CA THR A 341 -11.31 0.17 -19.65
C THR A 341 -11.90 0.69 -18.34
N LEU A 342 -12.13 1.99 -18.28
CA LEU A 342 -12.84 2.65 -17.20
C LEU A 342 -14.31 2.79 -17.55
N ASP A 343 -14.97 1.63 -17.74
CA ASP A 343 -16.40 1.57 -17.99
C ASP A 343 -17.23 1.81 -16.71
N THR A 344 -18.54 1.94 -16.86
CA THR A 344 -19.46 2.19 -15.75
C THR A 344 -19.31 1.15 -14.62
N PRO A 345 -19.28 -0.19 -14.86
CA PRO A 345 -19.10 -1.17 -13.80
C PRO A 345 -17.79 -0.99 -13.01
N THR A 346 -16.70 -0.69 -13.70
CA THR A 346 -15.38 -0.47 -13.07
C THR A 346 -15.40 0.78 -12.19
N MET A 347 -15.93 1.90 -12.71
CA MET A 347 -16.00 3.15 -11.95
C MET A 347 -16.97 3.06 -10.77
N LEU A 348 -18.11 2.37 -10.93
CA LEU A 348 -19.06 2.14 -9.85
C LEU A 348 -18.49 1.24 -8.75
N ARG A 349 -17.66 0.24 -9.09
CA ARG A 349 -16.95 -0.58 -8.10
C ARG A 349 -16.03 0.27 -7.22
N MET A 350 -15.28 1.20 -7.84
CA MET A 350 -14.43 2.15 -7.11
C MET A 350 -15.25 3.11 -6.24
N ALA A 351 -16.35 3.63 -6.80
CA ALA A 351 -17.23 4.55 -6.10
C ALA A 351 -17.92 3.89 -4.89
N ARG A 352 -18.38 2.66 -5.04
CA ARG A 352 -18.98 1.86 -3.97
C ARG A 352 -18.05 1.77 -2.75
N LEU A 353 -16.79 1.32 -2.95
CA LEU A 353 -15.85 1.21 -1.84
C LEU A 353 -15.53 2.56 -1.19
N ALA A 354 -15.47 3.64 -1.98
CA ALA A 354 -15.23 4.98 -1.45
C ALA A 354 -16.40 5.44 -0.56
N ILE A 355 -17.65 5.23 -0.99
CA ILE A 355 -18.86 5.60 -0.23
C ILE A 355 -18.97 4.71 1.02
N GLU A 356 -18.88 3.38 0.90
CA GLU A 356 -18.97 2.43 2.01
C GLU A 356 -17.93 2.68 3.11
N ASN A 357 -16.73 3.18 2.74
CA ASN A 357 -15.66 3.53 3.67
C ASN A 357 -15.69 5.01 4.11
N ASP A 358 -16.78 5.74 3.81
CA ASP A 358 -16.88 7.18 4.08
C ASP A 358 -15.62 7.96 3.66
N PHE A 359 -15.12 7.69 2.46
CA PHE A 359 -13.93 8.31 1.89
C PHE A 359 -12.71 8.25 2.85
N GLY A 360 -12.57 7.13 3.55
CA GLY A 360 -11.48 6.87 4.49
C GLY A 360 -11.65 7.51 5.86
N ARG A 361 -12.80 8.10 6.17
CA ARG A 361 -13.11 8.66 7.49
C ARG A 361 -13.53 7.58 8.48
N GLN A 362 -14.27 6.58 8.04
CA GLN A 362 -14.53 5.40 8.84
C GLN A 362 -13.30 4.49 8.77
N ALA A 363 -12.76 4.11 9.92
CA ALA A 363 -11.90 2.94 9.95
C ALA A 363 -12.74 1.77 9.43
N ALA A 364 -12.25 1.08 8.41
CA ALA A 364 -12.88 -0.16 7.95
C ALA A 364 -13.30 -0.96 9.19
N PRO A 365 -14.56 -1.46 9.26
CA PRO A 365 -15.01 -2.19 10.42
C PRO A 365 -13.97 -3.26 10.69
N LYS A 366 -13.40 -3.26 11.91
CA LYS A 366 -12.47 -4.32 12.31
C LYS A 366 -13.28 -5.59 12.17
N GLN A 367 -13.01 -6.37 11.14
CA GLN A 367 -13.57 -7.71 11.04
C GLN A 367 -13.26 -8.39 12.36
N LYS A 368 -14.29 -8.85 13.06
CA LYS A 368 -14.05 -9.65 14.25
C LYS A 368 -13.18 -10.80 13.79
N PRO A 369 -12.02 -11.03 14.41
CA PRO A 369 -11.16 -12.11 13.99
C PRO A 369 -11.95 -13.41 14.07
N VAL A 370 -11.99 -14.16 12.99
CA VAL A 370 -12.59 -15.51 12.95
C VAL A 370 -11.82 -16.44 13.90
N PHE A 371 -10.56 -16.10 14.13
CA PHE A 371 -9.66 -16.83 15.01
C PHE A 371 -8.73 -15.83 15.72
N ASP A 372 -8.65 -15.92 17.04
CA ASP A 372 -7.80 -15.06 17.87
C ASP A 372 -6.63 -15.86 18.41
N VAL A 373 -5.42 -15.56 17.93
CA VAL A 373 -4.18 -16.25 18.31
C VAL A 373 -3.81 -15.94 19.77
N GLU A 374 -4.15 -14.76 20.29
CA GLU A 374 -3.91 -14.44 21.70
C GLU A 374 -4.75 -15.33 22.61
N THR A 375 -6.02 -15.51 22.28
CA THR A 375 -6.90 -16.46 22.97
C THR A 375 -6.40 -17.90 22.83
N PHE A 376 -5.83 -18.26 21.67
CA PHE A 376 -5.26 -19.60 21.46
C PHE A 376 -4.05 -19.88 22.36
N PHE A 377 -3.13 -18.93 22.49
CA PHE A 377 -1.98 -19.09 23.40
C PHE A 377 -2.35 -18.90 24.88
N GLY A 378 -3.49 -18.26 25.17
CA GLY A 378 -3.94 -17.95 26.53
C GLY A 378 -3.08 -16.89 27.23
N PRO A 379 -3.42 -16.53 28.48
CA PRO A 379 -2.61 -15.65 29.28
C PRO A 379 -1.34 -16.38 29.73
N SER A 380 -0.28 -16.29 28.91
CA SER A 380 1.06 -16.87 29.18
C SER A 380 1.04 -18.38 29.42
N LEU A 381 1.44 -19.16 28.43
CA LEU A 381 1.85 -20.54 28.66
C LEU A 381 3.16 -20.55 29.46
N SER A 382 3.12 -20.16 30.74
CA SER A 382 4.18 -20.50 31.67
C SER A 382 3.98 -21.98 32.09
N LEU A 383 5.00 -22.79 31.89
CA LEU A 383 4.94 -24.25 32.11
C LEU A 383 5.30 -24.65 33.53
N ASP A 384 5.27 -23.73 34.46
CA ASP A 384 5.55 -24.05 35.86
C ASP A 384 4.27 -24.07 36.70
N PRO A 385 3.90 -25.23 37.26
CA PRO A 385 2.73 -25.36 38.14
C PRO A 385 2.85 -24.61 39.47
N ASP A 386 4.06 -24.18 39.86
CA ASP A 386 4.34 -23.62 41.20
C ASP A 386 4.56 -22.09 41.23
N GLY A 387 4.23 -21.36 40.14
CA GLY A 387 4.02 -19.93 40.20
C GLY A 387 5.25 -19.04 40.39
N ASP A 388 6.44 -19.55 40.37
CA ASP A 388 7.64 -18.75 40.35
C ASP A 388 8.00 -18.39 38.90
N ALA A 389 7.83 -17.10 38.58
CA ALA A 389 8.33 -16.53 37.32
C ALA A 389 9.80 -16.96 37.20
N LEU A 390 10.08 -17.82 36.20
CA LEU A 390 11.44 -18.10 35.81
C LEU A 390 12.20 -16.77 35.67
N SER A 391 12.92 -16.42 36.73
CA SER A 391 13.93 -15.38 36.65
C SER A 391 14.99 -15.96 35.69
N LEU A 392 14.79 -15.63 34.39
CA LEU A 392 15.80 -15.82 33.34
C LEU A 392 16.95 -14.82 33.56
N SER A 393 17.37 -14.67 34.84
CA SER A 393 18.55 -13.93 35.25
C SER A 393 19.78 -14.77 34.94
N ASP A 394 20.67 -14.18 34.19
CA ASP A 394 22.09 -14.46 34.00
C ASP A 394 22.73 -15.53 34.92
N SER A 395 22.40 -16.82 34.72
CA SER A 395 23.24 -17.88 35.24
C SER A 395 24.27 -18.25 34.17
N THR A 396 25.48 -17.75 34.39
CA THR A 396 26.70 -18.05 33.64
C THR A 396 27.14 -19.50 33.80
N ASN A 397 26.39 -20.46 33.25
CA ASN A 397 26.93 -21.80 33.04
C ASN A 397 26.37 -22.40 31.75
N SER A 398 27.25 -22.70 30.87
CA SER A 398 27.16 -22.89 29.43
C SER A 398 26.70 -24.27 28.97
N VAL A 399 25.58 -24.82 29.37
CA VAL A 399 25.15 -26.10 28.77
C VAL A 399 23.73 -26.12 28.21
N ASP A 400 22.76 -25.34 28.71
CA ASP A 400 21.38 -25.42 28.22
C ASP A 400 20.66 -24.06 28.22
N GLN A 401 21.12 -23.08 27.40
CA GLN A 401 20.29 -21.90 27.19
C GLN A 401 19.07 -22.25 26.31
N PRO A 402 17.85 -21.90 26.73
CA PRO A 402 16.68 -22.16 25.93
C PRO A 402 16.75 -21.44 24.58
N SER A 403 16.46 -22.14 23.50
CA SER A 403 16.37 -21.53 22.18
C SER A 403 15.18 -20.57 22.13
N ARG A 404 15.37 -19.40 21.51
CA ARG A 404 14.35 -18.37 21.33
C ARG A 404 13.99 -18.26 19.86
N LEU A 405 12.70 -18.39 19.56
CA LEU A 405 12.17 -18.22 18.22
C LEU A 405 11.08 -17.14 18.25
N GLY A 406 11.28 -16.05 17.53
CA GLY A 406 10.23 -15.06 17.31
C GLY A 406 9.14 -15.63 16.41
N LEU A 407 7.88 -15.40 16.75
CA LEU A 407 6.72 -15.76 15.94
C LEU A 407 5.89 -14.51 15.70
N GLU A 408 5.73 -14.13 14.43
CA GLU A 408 4.88 -13.03 14.02
C GLU A 408 3.77 -13.55 13.14
N ILE A 409 2.53 -13.38 13.59
CA ILE A 409 1.32 -13.80 12.88
C ILE A 409 0.58 -12.53 12.46
N ALA A 410 0.55 -12.26 11.16
CA ALA A 410 -0.11 -11.10 10.59
C ALA A 410 -1.59 -11.38 10.33
N GLY A 411 -2.40 -10.31 10.27
CA GLY A 411 -3.83 -10.37 9.99
C GLY A 411 -4.70 -10.18 11.21
N ALA A 412 -6.03 -10.23 11.02
CA ALA A 412 -7.00 -10.06 12.09
C ALA A 412 -6.85 -11.17 13.14
N GLY A 413 -6.70 -10.79 14.42
CA GLY A 413 -6.45 -11.73 15.51
C GLY A 413 -5.02 -12.26 15.61
N GLY A 414 -4.10 -11.73 14.81
CA GLY A 414 -2.68 -12.02 14.89
C GLY A 414 -1.95 -11.21 15.96
N GLY A 415 -0.62 -11.38 16.04
CA GLY A 415 0.22 -10.70 17.03
C GLY A 415 1.67 -11.17 16.94
N GLN A 416 2.42 -10.88 17.99
CA GLN A 416 3.84 -11.24 18.09
C GLN A 416 4.11 -11.97 19.39
N TRP A 417 4.89 -13.04 19.31
CA TRP A 417 5.26 -13.87 20.47
C TRP A 417 6.71 -14.32 20.36
N THR A 418 7.29 -14.65 21.50
CA THR A 418 8.55 -15.40 21.59
C THR A 418 8.27 -16.79 22.14
N LEU A 419 8.70 -17.79 21.40
CA LEU A 419 8.66 -19.19 21.79
C LEU A 419 9.99 -19.56 22.44
N TYR A 420 9.96 -20.04 23.68
CA TYR A 420 11.10 -20.55 24.40
C TYR A 420 11.06 -22.08 24.40
N GLY A 421 12.14 -22.72 24.01
CA GLY A 421 12.19 -24.16 23.93
C GLY A 421 13.56 -24.74 24.31
N CYS A 422 13.59 -25.97 24.84
CA CYS A 422 14.79 -26.74 25.12
C CYS A 422 14.54 -28.17 24.66
N ASN A 423 15.51 -28.78 23.95
CA ASN A 423 15.45 -30.18 23.49
C ASN A 423 14.11 -30.57 22.83
N ASP A 424 13.64 -29.74 21.88
CA ASP A 424 12.37 -29.88 21.13
C ASP A 424 11.09 -29.81 22.01
N GLN A 425 11.19 -29.40 23.27
CA GLN A 425 10.05 -29.11 24.11
C GLN A 425 9.79 -27.60 24.18
N LEU A 426 8.51 -27.20 24.06
CA LEU A 426 8.07 -25.84 24.29
C LEU A 426 8.01 -25.60 25.80
N LEU A 427 8.80 -24.63 26.27
CA LEU A 427 8.84 -24.22 27.67
C LEU A 427 7.87 -23.09 27.97
N ALA A 428 7.84 -22.07 27.11
CA ALA A 428 6.97 -20.91 27.27
C ALA A 428 6.65 -20.23 25.95
N VAL A 429 5.50 -19.55 25.88
CA VAL A 429 5.12 -18.60 24.84
C VAL A 429 4.85 -17.26 25.50
N VAL A 430 5.61 -16.23 25.14
CA VAL A 430 5.53 -14.91 25.77
C VAL A 430 5.15 -13.88 24.71
N PRO A 431 4.19 -12.97 24.96
CA PRO A 431 3.86 -11.88 24.04
C PRO A 431 5.08 -10.99 23.73
N GLY A 432 5.20 -10.58 22.47
CA GLY A 432 6.31 -9.78 21.95
C GLY A 432 7.48 -10.62 21.44
N ILE A 433 8.34 -10.00 20.61
CA ILE A 433 9.54 -10.65 20.08
C ILE A 433 10.74 -10.20 20.92
N ASP A 434 11.40 -11.18 21.59
CA ASP A 434 12.67 -10.95 22.29
C ASP A 434 13.75 -10.50 21.30
N ALA A 435 14.42 -9.40 21.57
CA ALA A 435 15.48 -8.87 20.72
C ALA A 435 16.66 -9.86 20.52
N ARG A 436 16.77 -10.85 21.41
CA ARG A 436 17.78 -11.93 21.35
C ARG A 436 17.30 -13.16 20.57
N ALA A 437 16.10 -13.12 19.98
CA ALA A 437 15.63 -14.20 19.11
C ALA A 437 16.51 -14.25 17.86
N GLY A 438 17.22 -15.35 17.65
CA GLY A 438 18.11 -15.52 16.49
C GLY A 438 17.37 -15.68 15.16
N SER A 439 16.06 -15.87 15.20
CA SER A 439 15.20 -16.00 14.02
C SER A 439 13.77 -15.61 14.35
N VAL A 440 13.05 -15.11 13.34
CA VAL A 440 11.63 -14.78 13.43
C VAL A 440 10.87 -15.51 12.33
N CYS A 441 9.92 -16.34 12.72
CA CYS A 441 8.95 -16.97 11.82
C CYS A 441 7.78 -16.00 11.56
N ARG A 442 7.40 -15.83 10.30
CA ARG A 442 6.30 -14.97 9.88
C ARG A 442 5.29 -15.75 9.07
N LEU A 443 4.03 -15.68 9.47
CA LEU A 443 2.89 -16.25 8.75
C LEU A 443 1.64 -15.38 9.01
N ASN A 444 0.55 -15.67 8.32
CA ASN A 444 -0.73 -15.01 8.58
C ASN A 444 -1.66 -15.89 9.45
N THR A 445 -2.73 -15.29 10.00
CA THR A 445 -3.72 -15.99 10.84
C THR A 445 -4.37 -17.15 10.12
N HIS A 446 -4.64 -17.04 8.82
CA HIS A 446 -5.23 -18.11 8.02
C HIS A 446 -4.29 -19.33 7.87
N THR A 447 -3.01 -19.10 7.55
CA THR A 447 -2.00 -20.17 7.51
C THR A 447 -1.82 -20.81 8.90
N PHE A 448 -1.77 -19.99 9.96
CA PHE A 448 -1.66 -20.47 11.33
C PHE A 448 -2.85 -21.36 11.72
N GLN A 449 -4.07 -20.93 11.39
CA GLN A 449 -5.29 -21.71 11.61
C GLN A 449 -5.27 -23.05 10.87
N LYS A 450 -4.84 -23.06 9.59
CA LYS A 450 -4.69 -24.29 8.80
C LYS A 450 -3.66 -25.25 9.38
N LEU A 451 -2.54 -24.74 9.90
CA LEU A 451 -1.52 -25.55 10.58
C LEU A 451 -2.07 -26.19 11.86
N ILE A 452 -2.79 -25.42 12.68
CA ILE A 452 -3.44 -25.93 13.91
C ILE A 452 -4.48 -26.99 13.57
N ALA A 453 -5.34 -26.73 12.57
CA ALA A 453 -6.35 -27.66 12.10
C ALA A 453 -5.76 -28.88 11.36
N ARG A 454 -4.44 -28.93 11.17
CA ARG A 454 -3.72 -29.97 10.40
C ARG A 454 -4.23 -30.11 8.95
N SER A 455 -4.84 -29.07 8.40
CA SER A 455 -5.31 -29.05 7.02
C SER A 455 -4.20 -28.71 6.01
N ILE A 456 -3.05 -28.23 6.50
CA ILE A 456 -1.82 -28.04 5.73
C ILE A 456 -0.64 -28.57 6.56
N ASP A 457 0.29 -29.23 5.90
CA ASP A 457 1.57 -29.63 6.50
C ASP A 457 2.53 -28.42 6.56
N ILE A 458 3.35 -28.38 7.61
CA ILE A 458 4.26 -27.25 7.83
C ILE A 458 5.32 -27.14 6.73
N ASP A 459 5.81 -28.27 6.20
CA ASP A 459 6.80 -28.27 5.11
C ASP A 459 6.14 -27.79 3.80
N ALA A 460 4.88 -28.17 3.57
CA ALA A 460 4.10 -27.65 2.47
C ALA A 460 3.90 -26.13 2.59
N ALA A 461 3.63 -25.61 3.78
CA ALA A 461 3.49 -24.17 4.02
C ALA A 461 4.81 -23.40 3.82
N PHE A 462 5.95 -23.97 4.22
CA PHE A 462 7.27 -23.39 3.92
C PHE A 462 7.58 -23.40 2.43
N ASN A 463 7.36 -24.51 1.75
CA ASN A 463 7.63 -24.65 0.32
C ASN A 463 6.74 -23.74 -0.53
N ALA A 464 5.51 -23.50 -0.09
CA ALA A 464 4.58 -22.57 -0.71
C ALA A 464 4.87 -21.09 -0.39
N GLY A 465 5.88 -20.78 0.45
CA GLY A 465 6.17 -19.42 0.88
C GLY A 465 5.13 -18.82 1.83
N SER A 466 4.22 -19.63 2.37
CA SER A 466 3.22 -19.19 3.35
C SER A 466 3.81 -18.96 4.75
N ILE A 467 5.03 -19.48 4.99
CA ILE A 467 5.84 -19.22 6.18
C ILE A 467 7.20 -18.69 5.72
N LEU A 468 7.61 -17.56 6.25
CA LEU A 468 8.93 -16.98 6.03
C LEU A 468 9.74 -17.01 7.32
N VAL A 469 11.05 -17.13 7.20
CA VAL A 469 11.98 -17.05 8.34
C VAL A 469 13.00 -15.96 8.08
N ASP A 470 13.03 -14.96 8.96
CA ASP A 470 14.10 -13.97 9.01
C ASP A 470 15.15 -14.43 10.03
N THR A 471 16.41 -14.52 9.61
CA THR A 471 17.55 -14.76 10.49
C THR A 471 18.26 -13.44 10.78
N THR A 472 18.65 -13.21 12.04
CA THR A 472 19.46 -12.03 12.38
C THR A 472 20.87 -12.17 11.79
N PRO A 473 21.53 -11.04 11.40
CA PRO A 473 22.83 -11.04 10.69
C PRO A 473 23.99 -11.73 11.41
N ASP A 474 23.92 -11.90 12.72
CA ASP A 474 25.02 -12.43 13.53
C ASP A 474 25.24 -13.96 13.41
N ASN A 475 24.35 -14.68 12.72
CA ASN A 475 24.42 -16.14 12.57
C ASN A 475 24.85 -16.61 11.17
N HIS A 476 25.70 -15.87 10.47
CA HIS A 476 26.14 -16.15 9.09
C HIS A 476 27.14 -17.33 8.93
N SER A 477 27.35 -18.18 9.92
CA SER A 477 28.29 -19.32 9.80
C SER A 477 27.66 -20.65 9.32
N ALA A 478 26.36 -20.71 9.12
CA ALA A 478 25.69 -21.92 8.58
C ALA A 478 25.14 -21.66 7.18
N SER A 479 25.29 -22.62 6.25
CA SER A 479 24.66 -22.51 4.92
C SER A 479 23.14 -22.29 5.08
N PRO A 480 22.53 -21.40 4.26
CA PRO A 480 21.11 -21.03 4.41
C PRO A 480 20.16 -22.24 4.51
N THR A 481 20.46 -23.31 3.80
CA THR A 481 19.66 -24.54 3.75
C THR A 481 19.69 -25.33 5.06
N ARG A 482 20.80 -25.34 5.80
CA ARG A 482 20.94 -26.10 7.05
C ARG A 482 20.27 -25.37 8.22
N GLY A 483 20.41 -24.04 8.28
CA GLY A 483 19.76 -23.21 9.31
C GLY A 483 18.24 -23.23 9.17
N THR A 484 17.71 -23.14 7.97
CA THR A 484 16.27 -23.20 7.70
C THR A 484 15.67 -24.54 8.10
N ARG A 485 16.35 -25.66 7.81
CA ARG A 485 15.86 -27.00 8.16
C ARG A 485 15.79 -27.23 9.68
N ILE A 486 16.79 -26.79 10.43
CA ILE A 486 16.78 -26.88 11.90
C ILE A 486 15.64 -26.04 12.49
N LEU A 487 15.38 -24.87 11.93
CA LEU A 487 14.28 -24.00 12.32
C LEU A 487 12.91 -24.60 11.99
N GLN A 488 12.77 -25.24 10.83
CA GLN A 488 11.57 -25.97 10.43
C GLN A 488 11.24 -27.07 11.44
N GLU A 489 12.21 -27.89 11.81
CA GLU A 489 12.01 -28.97 12.80
C GLU A 489 11.64 -28.42 14.19
N LYS A 490 12.29 -27.33 14.63
CA LYS A 490 11.93 -26.68 15.89
C LYS A 490 10.52 -26.08 15.86
N LEU A 491 10.14 -25.42 14.78
CA LEU A 491 8.80 -24.88 14.66
C LEU A 491 7.73 -25.98 14.60
N LYS A 492 8.01 -27.10 13.93
CA LYS A 492 7.15 -28.30 13.95
C LYS A 492 6.92 -28.81 15.38
N ALA A 493 8.00 -29.00 16.12
CA ALA A 493 7.94 -29.47 17.49
C ALA A 493 7.15 -28.49 18.39
N LEU A 494 7.40 -27.22 18.25
CA LEU A 494 6.75 -26.16 19.03
C LEU A 494 5.25 -26.01 18.70
N LEU A 495 4.88 -26.02 17.42
CA LEU A 495 3.47 -25.99 17.01
C LEU A 495 2.74 -27.27 17.43
N HIS A 496 3.38 -28.42 17.31
CA HIS A 496 2.80 -29.69 17.74
C HIS A 496 2.54 -29.70 19.25
N ALA A 497 3.49 -29.24 20.06
CA ALA A 497 3.34 -29.10 21.50
C ALA A 497 2.23 -28.11 21.90
N ALA A 498 2.12 -26.95 21.20
CA ALA A 498 1.07 -25.97 21.43
C ALA A 498 -0.33 -26.51 21.11
N VAL A 499 -0.46 -27.27 20.01
CA VAL A 499 -1.72 -27.96 19.64
C VAL A 499 -2.12 -29.05 20.63
N LEU A 500 -1.18 -29.87 21.09
CA LEU A 500 -1.47 -30.92 22.04
C LEU A 500 -1.93 -30.38 23.41
N LYS A 501 -1.34 -29.30 23.90
CA LYS A 501 -1.74 -28.67 25.16
C LYS A 501 -3.14 -28.04 25.10
N ASN A 502 -3.49 -27.37 23.99
CA ASN A 502 -4.82 -26.78 23.85
C ASN A 502 -5.92 -27.84 23.66
N ASN A 503 -5.64 -28.99 23.03
CA ASN A 503 -6.61 -30.07 22.91
C ASN A 503 -6.94 -30.74 24.26
N THR A 504 -6.11 -30.59 25.28
CA THR A 504 -6.40 -31.08 26.65
C THR A 504 -7.22 -30.12 27.49
N GLN A 505 -7.34 -28.85 27.06
CA GLN A 505 -8.11 -27.80 27.76
C GLN A 505 -9.36 -27.29 26.98
N ALA A 506 -9.49 -27.58 25.68
CA ALA A 506 -10.58 -27.07 24.85
C ALA A 506 -11.74 -28.08 24.78
N ASN A 507 -12.93 -27.60 25.16
CA ASN A 507 -14.20 -28.23 24.86
C ASN A 507 -14.39 -28.30 23.33
N PRO A 508 -14.64 -29.49 22.72
CA PRO A 508 -14.77 -29.63 21.25
C PRO A 508 -15.89 -28.80 20.61
N ALA A 509 -16.77 -28.20 21.40
CA ALA A 509 -17.91 -27.41 20.94
C ALA A 509 -17.57 -25.94 20.52
N ALA A 510 -16.29 -25.50 20.64
CA ALA A 510 -15.88 -24.11 20.35
C ALA A 510 -15.24 -23.91 18.96
N TRP A 511 -15.20 -24.94 18.10
CA TRP A 511 -14.64 -24.82 16.75
C TRP A 511 -15.70 -24.46 15.72
N PRO A 512 -15.49 -23.48 14.85
CA PRO A 512 -16.39 -23.24 13.75
C PRO A 512 -16.41 -24.49 12.83
N PRO A 513 -17.58 -24.85 12.28
CA PRO A 513 -17.69 -26.00 11.37
C PRO A 513 -16.81 -25.77 10.12
N SER A 514 -16.20 -26.84 9.61
CA SER A 514 -15.43 -26.79 8.35
C SER A 514 -16.32 -26.26 7.20
N GLU A 515 -15.73 -25.53 6.26
CA GLU A 515 -16.44 -24.96 5.09
C GLU A 515 -17.26 -26.00 4.31
N GLU A 516 -16.93 -27.30 4.38
CA GLU A 516 -17.72 -28.40 3.81
C GLU A 516 -19.08 -28.59 4.49
N ALA A 517 -19.25 -28.22 5.76
CA ALA A 517 -20.51 -28.34 6.47
C ALA A 517 -21.49 -27.19 6.16
N VAL A 518 -20.99 -26.06 5.68
CA VAL A 518 -21.82 -24.90 5.30
C VAL A 518 -22.43 -25.09 3.90
N MET A 519 -21.79 -25.85 3.02
CA MET A 519 -22.28 -26.13 1.67
C MET A 519 -23.26 -27.31 1.61
N ALA A 520 -23.38 -28.12 2.67
CA ALA A 520 -24.31 -29.26 2.73
C ALA A 520 -25.73 -28.91 3.27
N GLY A 521 -25.94 -27.65 3.71
CA GLY A 521 -27.18 -27.23 4.39
C GLY A 521 -28.24 -26.53 3.53
N THR A 522 -28.07 -26.41 2.23
CA THR A 522 -29.01 -25.70 1.37
C THR A 522 -29.53 -26.58 0.21
N ILE A 523 -30.26 -27.63 0.51
CA ILE A 523 -31.25 -28.22 -0.41
C ILE A 523 -32.35 -28.80 0.47
N ASP A 524 -33.36 -28.03 0.78
CA ASP A 524 -34.74 -28.47 0.98
C ASP A 524 -35.65 -27.22 0.87
N GLY A 525 -36.17 -26.99 -0.31
CA GLY A 525 -37.26 -26.07 -0.55
C GLY A 525 -38.60 -26.82 -0.35
N PRO A 526 -39.64 -26.16 0.17
CA PRO A 526 -40.94 -26.79 0.31
C PRO A 526 -41.61 -26.95 -1.05
N ALA A 527 -42.08 -28.15 -1.32
CA ALA A 527 -43.16 -28.40 -2.24
C ALA A 527 -44.47 -27.95 -1.57
N ASP A 528 -45.15 -27.02 -2.20
CA ASP A 528 -46.57 -26.90 -2.54
C ASP A 528 -46.91 -25.44 -2.84
#